data_0e7bac83366f478faaecb055ff043b93
#
_entry.id   0e7bac83366f478faaecb055ff043b93
#
_cell.length_a   1.000
_cell.length_b   1.000
_cell.length_c   1.000
_cell.angle_alpha   90.00
_cell.angle_beta   90.00
_cell.angle_gamma   90.00
#
_symmetry.space_group_name_H-M   'P 1'
#
loop_
_entity.id
_entity.type
_entity.pdbx_description
1 polymer ?
#
loop_
_entity_poly.entity_id
_entity_poly.type
_entity_poly.pdbx_seq_one_letter_code
_entity_poly.pdbx_strand_id
1 'polypeptide(L)'
;AFFQPTPACTIGVAAGRATADGRPLLWKNRDQPAEPHNEVHYSTSLMYRHISIITAGQPWKSWMGVNEKGFAIGNSTSYDLPAGPDGLTNGELMRVALQTCATVAEFQSLLDSTNVKGRQTQANFAVIDTTGAAAMFETGGRAYWKYDANDSSVAPDGYVIRTNFAFAGGGYSGRRQYVRSTNLVAELYHDGNLSHVELLREHSRDFSDYDSDPLPVPYPDKMFASTPFGYICTAVSICRWSTVSAGVVHGVLPAEPAELNTMWVMLGQPATAIAVPYWPVGGVPPEANGPVTAPLCDASLRIKYSAFTHFYVPEMYAVLDFVDSYALRDEYGMGVWALTFAAEDSILAATDSLLALWRQQQHLPVQDMLEAEQRLASCALSQLVGIDHRFGEPMPAGLASAPPDPALCWSFPNPFNNATTICYSVPATADVELAILNAAGQRVRQLVYATMPRGLYSALWDGTILGGKPGPSGVYFYRVRVGDVIHTGKLTLGR
;
A
#
# COMPACT_ATOMS: atom_id res chain seq x y z
N ALA A 1 -18.67 19.74 4.76
CA ALA A 1 -18.52 18.37 4.26
C ALA A 1 -17.39 17.75 5.08
N PHE A 2 -17.64 16.67 5.79
CA PHE A 2 -16.63 15.95 6.55
C PHE A 2 -15.61 15.37 5.56
N PHE A 3 -14.33 15.65 5.77
CA PHE A 3 -13.24 15.05 5.01
C PHE A 3 -13.14 13.58 5.44
N GLN A 4 -13.75 12.70 4.66
CA GLN A 4 -13.41 11.28 4.73
C GLN A 4 -12.45 11.01 3.58
N PRO A 5 -11.20 10.64 3.85
CA PRO A 5 -10.29 10.24 2.80
C PRO A 5 -10.85 8.98 2.14
N THR A 6 -11.34 9.12 0.91
CA THR A 6 -11.73 7.97 0.09
C THR A 6 -10.45 7.18 -0.24
N PRO A 7 -10.48 5.83 -0.16
CA PRO A 7 -9.35 5.01 -0.59
C PRO A 7 -9.00 5.37 -2.04
N ALA A 8 -7.73 5.56 -2.29
CA ALA A 8 -7.27 5.99 -3.61
C ALA A 8 -6.04 5.19 -4.04
N CYS A 9 -6.27 4.05 -4.72
CA CYS A 9 -5.20 3.34 -5.42
C CYS A 9 -4.45 4.29 -6.37
N THR A 10 -3.14 4.09 -6.51
CA THR A 10 -2.33 4.75 -7.54
C THR A 10 -1.83 3.70 -8.49
N ILE A 11 -1.91 3.96 -9.79
CA ILE A 11 -1.46 3.06 -10.84
C ILE A 11 -0.80 3.84 -11.97
N GLY A 12 0.24 3.26 -12.56
CA GLY A 12 0.88 3.83 -13.72
C GLY A 12 1.45 2.79 -14.66
N VAL A 13 1.76 3.24 -15.87
CA VAL A 13 2.40 2.48 -16.93
C VAL A 13 3.40 3.35 -17.65
N ALA A 14 4.58 2.81 -17.96
CA ALA A 14 5.60 3.49 -18.76
C ALA A 14 6.07 2.61 -19.93
N ALA A 15 6.16 3.22 -21.10
CA ALA A 15 6.81 2.61 -22.26
C ALA A 15 8.34 2.61 -22.08
N GLY A 16 9.05 1.67 -22.73
CA GLY A 16 10.48 1.54 -22.59
C GLY A 16 11.27 2.81 -22.91
N ARG A 17 10.75 3.69 -23.77
CA ARG A 17 11.40 4.98 -24.08
C ARG A 17 11.46 5.96 -22.89
N ALA A 18 10.66 5.73 -21.83
CA ALA A 18 10.63 6.54 -20.62
C ALA A 18 11.47 5.95 -19.49
N THR A 19 11.88 4.69 -19.57
CA THR A 19 12.50 3.95 -18.49
C THR A 19 14.02 3.91 -18.61
N ALA A 20 14.72 3.75 -17.50
CA ALA A 20 16.18 3.78 -17.45
C ALA A 20 16.88 2.66 -18.27
N ASP A 21 16.22 1.51 -18.44
CA ASP A 21 16.78 0.33 -19.11
C ASP A 21 16.03 -0.10 -20.38
N GLY A 22 15.08 0.71 -20.83
CA GLY A 22 14.30 0.47 -22.05
C GLY A 22 13.17 -0.56 -21.91
N ARG A 23 12.91 -1.10 -20.73
CA ARG A 23 11.83 -2.06 -20.47
C ARG A 23 10.55 -1.36 -20.04
N PRO A 24 9.37 -1.81 -20.53
CA PRO A 24 8.12 -1.24 -20.05
C PRO A 24 7.93 -1.54 -18.55
N LEU A 25 7.32 -0.59 -17.82
CA LEU A 25 6.99 -0.72 -16.42
C LEU A 25 5.48 -0.58 -16.19
N LEU A 26 4.97 -1.34 -15.24
CA LEU A 26 3.63 -1.19 -14.69
C LEU A 26 3.74 -1.20 -13.17
N TRP A 27 3.14 -0.23 -12.47
CA TRP A 27 3.19 -0.16 -11.00
C TRP A 27 1.85 0.15 -10.40
N LYS A 28 1.68 -0.24 -9.13
CA LYS A 28 0.44 -0.01 -8.39
C LYS A 28 0.66 0.01 -6.89
N ASN A 29 0.03 0.99 -6.20
CA ASN A 29 -0.32 0.91 -4.79
C ASN A 29 -1.80 0.56 -4.68
N ARG A 30 -2.13 -0.48 -3.90
CA ARG A 30 -3.49 -0.93 -3.67
C ARG A 30 -3.98 -0.46 -2.31
N ASP A 31 -4.98 0.42 -2.33
CA ASP A 31 -5.63 0.88 -1.11
C ASP A 31 -6.96 0.16 -0.87
N GLN A 32 -7.19 -0.26 0.37
CA GLN A 32 -8.42 -0.91 0.78
C GLN A 32 -8.71 -0.65 2.26
N PRO A 33 -9.82 0.07 2.60
CA PRO A 33 -10.12 0.46 3.98
C PRO A 33 -10.35 -0.71 4.93
N ALA A 34 -10.85 -1.84 4.41
CA ALA A 34 -11.09 -3.05 5.21
C ALA A 34 -9.80 -3.82 5.53
N GLU A 35 -8.65 -3.34 5.06
CA GLU A 35 -7.32 -3.93 5.26
C GLU A 35 -7.26 -5.45 5.05
N PRO A 36 -7.79 -5.98 3.93
CA PRO A 36 -7.73 -7.41 3.70
C PRO A 36 -6.30 -7.86 3.52
N HIS A 37 -5.96 -9.03 4.04
CA HIS A 37 -4.70 -9.68 3.73
C HIS A 37 -4.60 -9.98 2.24
N ASN A 38 -3.41 -9.86 1.70
CA ASN A 38 -3.11 -10.14 0.30
C ASN A 38 -2.12 -11.28 0.19
N GLU A 39 -2.21 -12.00 -0.92
CA GLU A 39 -1.30 -13.08 -1.28
C GLU A 39 -0.96 -13.02 -2.77
N VAL A 40 0.14 -13.66 -3.16
CA VAL A 40 0.43 -13.96 -4.56
C VAL A 40 -0.17 -15.33 -4.90
N HIS A 41 -1.01 -15.34 -5.89
CA HIS A 41 -1.71 -16.55 -6.34
C HIS A 41 -1.17 -17.01 -7.70
N TYR A 42 -0.83 -18.30 -7.80
CA TYR A 42 -0.50 -18.95 -9.06
C TYR A 42 -1.69 -19.72 -9.61
N SER A 43 -2.03 -19.50 -10.87
CA SER A 43 -3.14 -20.15 -11.55
C SER A 43 -2.70 -20.85 -12.83
N THR A 44 -3.18 -22.10 -13.01
CA THR A 44 -2.99 -22.89 -14.21
C THR A 44 -4.29 -23.05 -15.02
N SER A 45 -5.34 -22.32 -14.63
CA SER A 45 -6.65 -22.45 -15.27
C SER A 45 -6.73 -21.74 -16.61
N LEU A 46 -7.49 -22.30 -17.57
CA LEU A 46 -7.70 -21.83 -18.93
C LEU A 46 -6.45 -21.87 -19.83
N MET A 47 -6.18 -20.79 -20.62
CA MET A 47 -5.17 -20.82 -21.66
C MET A 47 -3.77 -20.54 -21.13
N TYR A 48 -3.62 -19.53 -20.27
CA TYR A 48 -2.30 -19.08 -19.81
C TYR A 48 -2.14 -19.20 -18.31
N ARG A 49 -0.99 -19.73 -17.88
CA ARG A 49 -0.55 -19.69 -16.49
C ARG A 49 -0.24 -18.25 -16.10
N HIS A 50 -0.58 -17.88 -14.90
CA HIS A 50 -0.30 -16.54 -14.41
C HIS A 50 -0.11 -16.48 -12.90
N ILE A 51 0.58 -15.46 -12.45
CA ILE A 51 0.64 -15.05 -11.06
C ILE A 51 -0.11 -13.74 -10.89
N SER A 52 -0.75 -13.53 -9.75
CA SER A 52 -1.44 -12.28 -9.45
C SER A 52 -1.54 -12.00 -7.97
N ILE A 53 -1.53 -10.73 -7.60
CA ILE A 53 -1.91 -10.29 -6.25
C ILE A 53 -3.42 -10.41 -6.14
N ILE A 54 -3.87 -11.14 -5.14
CA ILE A 54 -5.29 -11.32 -4.81
C ILE A 54 -5.55 -10.93 -3.35
N THR A 55 -6.82 -10.73 -2.99
CA THR A 55 -7.23 -10.81 -1.59
C THR A 55 -7.14 -12.27 -1.17
N ALA A 56 -6.50 -12.54 -0.03
CA ALA A 56 -6.28 -13.89 0.44
C ALA A 56 -7.59 -14.70 0.45
N GLY A 57 -7.53 -15.92 -0.12
CA GLY A 57 -8.68 -16.80 -0.27
C GLY A 57 -9.68 -16.40 -1.35
N GLN A 58 -9.40 -15.42 -2.23
CA GLN A 58 -10.29 -14.98 -3.30
C GLN A 58 -9.67 -15.12 -4.71
N PRO A 59 -9.37 -16.34 -5.20
CA PRO A 59 -8.67 -16.56 -6.47
C PRO A 59 -9.48 -16.19 -7.72
N TRP A 60 -10.75 -15.85 -7.57
CA TRP A 60 -11.62 -15.43 -8.68
C TRP A 60 -11.47 -13.96 -9.06
N LYS A 61 -10.67 -13.16 -8.32
CA LYS A 61 -10.38 -11.74 -8.59
C LYS A 61 -8.89 -11.49 -8.51
N SER A 62 -8.35 -10.78 -9.49
CA SER A 62 -6.96 -10.32 -9.51
C SER A 62 -6.90 -8.79 -9.37
N TRP A 63 -5.84 -8.27 -8.74
CA TRP A 63 -5.63 -6.85 -8.55
C TRP A 63 -4.41 -6.30 -9.28
N MET A 64 -3.43 -7.15 -9.57
CA MET A 64 -2.27 -6.96 -10.42
C MET A 64 -1.72 -8.34 -10.75
N GLY A 65 -1.18 -8.54 -11.96
CA GLY A 65 -0.63 -9.84 -12.31
C GLY A 65 0.12 -9.83 -13.64
N VAL A 66 0.82 -10.95 -13.89
CA VAL A 66 1.55 -11.24 -15.12
C VAL A 66 1.34 -12.70 -15.51
N ASN A 67 1.23 -12.98 -16.81
CA ASN A 67 1.10 -14.33 -17.33
C ASN A 67 2.36 -14.81 -18.08
N GLU A 68 2.41 -16.09 -18.40
CA GLU A 68 3.52 -16.74 -19.11
C GLU A 68 3.77 -16.25 -20.55
N LYS A 69 2.87 -15.43 -21.09
CA LYS A 69 3.05 -14.73 -22.37
C LYS A 69 3.64 -13.33 -22.19
N GLY A 70 3.93 -12.94 -20.94
CA GLY A 70 4.45 -11.65 -20.60
C GLY A 70 3.45 -10.50 -20.66
N PHE A 71 2.15 -10.79 -20.80
CA PHE A 71 1.11 -9.80 -20.61
C PHE A 71 0.93 -9.52 -19.12
N ALA A 72 0.98 -8.25 -18.75
CA ALA A 72 0.72 -7.81 -17.39
C ALA A 72 -0.40 -6.77 -17.32
N ILE A 73 -1.15 -6.79 -16.22
CA ILE A 73 -2.28 -5.92 -15.97
C ILE A 73 -2.39 -5.53 -14.50
N GLY A 74 -2.74 -4.27 -14.24
CA GLY A 74 -3.12 -3.74 -12.93
C GLY A 74 -4.31 -2.80 -13.06
N ASN A 75 -4.95 -2.42 -11.95
CA ASN A 75 -6.08 -1.48 -11.98
C ASN A 75 -6.08 -0.48 -10.83
N SER A 76 -6.82 0.63 -11.05
CA SER A 76 -7.43 1.44 -9.97
C SER A 76 -8.93 1.57 -10.25
N THR A 77 -9.77 1.54 -9.22
CA THR A 77 -11.21 1.78 -9.42
C THR A 77 -11.43 3.24 -9.78
N SER A 78 -12.25 3.50 -10.80
CA SER A 78 -12.63 4.84 -11.24
C SER A 78 -14.09 5.05 -10.87
N TYR A 79 -14.37 5.87 -9.85
CA TYR A 79 -15.73 6.03 -9.34
C TYR A 79 -16.63 6.94 -10.18
N ASP A 80 -16.11 7.47 -11.27
CA ASP A 80 -16.74 8.46 -12.15
C ASP A 80 -17.08 7.93 -13.55
N LEU A 81 -16.80 6.66 -13.82
CA LEU A 81 -17.25 6.00 -15.05
C LEU A 81 -18.50 5.17 -14.77
N PRO A 82 -19.47 5.10 -15.69
CA PRO A 82 -20.69 4.33 -15.50
C PRO A 82 -20.39 2.83 -15.53
N ALA A 83 -20.69 2.11 -14.43
CA ALA A 83 -20.71 0.64 -14.42
C ALA A 83 -22.00 0.11 -15.05
N GLY A 84 -21.95 -1.08 -15.68
CA GLY A 84 -23.14 -1.81 -16.07
C GLY A 84 -23.76 -2.56 -14.88
N PRO A 85 -25.03 -2.99 -15.01
CA PRO A 85 -25.71 -3.77 -13.97
C PRO A 85 -25.16 -5.20 -13.83
N ASP A 86 -24.63 -5.76 -14.92
CA ASP A 86 -24.23 -7.15 -15.02
C ASP A 86 -22.87 -7.33 -15.71
N GLY A 87 -22.31 -8.54 -15.64
CA GLY A 87 -21.06 -8.91 -16.29
C GLY A 87 -19.85 -8.84 -15.35
N LEU A 88 -18.66 -8.80 -15.93
CA LEU A 88 -17.40 -8.88 -15.18
C LEU A 88 -17.15 -7.66 -14.31
N THR A 89 -16.83 -7.86 -13.06
CA THR A 89 -16.28 -6.86 -12.14
C THR A 89 -14.82 -6.54 -12.48
N ASN A 90 -14.23 -5.49 -11.88
CA ASN A 90 -12.84 -5.10 -12.12
C ASN A 90 -11.86 -6.27 -11.98
N GLY A 91 -11.90 -6.97 -10.84
CA GLY A 91 -10.97 -8.07 -10.56
C GLY A 91 -11.22 -9.33 -11.39
N GLU A 92 -12.47 -9.60 -11.77
CA GLU A 92 -12.81 -10.73 -12.66
C GLU A 92 -12.34 -10.48 -14.09
N LEU A 93 -12.50 -9.24 -14.61
CA LEU A 93 -12.00 -8.88 -15.93
C LEU A 93 -10.49 -9.01 -16.01
N MET A 94 -9.76 -8.58 -14.96
CA MET A 94 -8.31 -8.75 -14.90
C MET A 94 -7.90 -10.22 -14.90
N ARG A 95 -8.58 -11.08 -14.12
CA ARG A 95 -8.32 -12.51 -14.13
C ARG A 95 -8.56 -13.11 -15.50
N VAL A 96 -9.66 -12.78 -16.18
CA VAL A 96 -9.95 -13.25 -17.54
C VAL A 96 -8.86 -12.76 -18.51
N ALA A 97 -8.43 -11.51 -18.43
CA ALA A 97 -7.37 -10.98 -19.27
C ALA A 97 -6.04 -11.73 -19.07
N LEU A 98 -5.63 -12.00 -17.81
CA LEU A 98 -4.43 -12.78 -17.51
C LEU A 98 -4.51 -14.21 -18.08
N GLN A 99 -5.70 -14.79 -18.13
CA GLN A 99 -5.94 -16.14 -18.63
C GLN A 99 -6.01 -16.23 -20.15
N THR A 100 -6.28 -15.13 -20.88
CA THR A 100 -6.64 -15.21 -22.30
C THR A 100 -5.91 -14.22 -23.21
N CYS A 101 -5.27 -13.17 -22.68
CA CYS A 101 -4.57 -12.16 -23.46
C CYS A 101 -3.06 -12.37 -23.38
N ALA A 102 -2.36 -12.29 -24.51
CA ALA A 102 -0.92 -12.24 -24.61
C ALA A 102 -0.40 -10.83 -24.92
N THR A 103 -1.27 -9.96 -25.44
CA THR A 103 -0.91 -8.62 -25.92
C THR A 103 -1.90 -7.55 -25.47
N VAL A 104 -1.44 -6.29 -25.48
CA VAL A 104 -2.31 -5.11 -25.26
C VAL A 104 -3.45 -5.05 -26.28
N ALA A 105 -3.20 -5.47 -27.53
CA ALA A 105 -4.22 -5.51 -28.59
C ALA A 105 -5.30 -6.58 -28.31
N GLU A 106 -4.93 -7.74 -27.76
CA GLU A 106 -5.89 -8.77 -27.36
C GLU A 106 -6.74 -8.29 -26.15
N PHE A 107 -6.15 -7.57 -25.22
CA PHE A 107 -6.92 -6.95 -24.12
C PHE A 107 -7.92 -5.92 -24.67
N GLN A 108 -7.53 -5.11 -25.65
CA GLN A 108 -8.45 -4.19 -26.33
C GLN A 108 -9.61 -4.96 -26.98
N SER A 109 -9.33 -6.06 -27.68
CA SER A 109 -10.35 -6.94 -28.29
C SER A 109 -11.29 -7.56 -27.24
N LEU A 110 -10.77 -7.94 -26.07
CA LEU A 110 -11.58 -8.38 -24.93
C LEU A 110 -12.51 -7.28 -24.44
N LEU A 111 -12.05 -6.03 -24.34
CA LEU A 111 -12.89 -4.88 -24.02
C LEU A 111 -13.97 -4.63 -25.08
N ASP A 112 -13.62 -4.70 -26.37
CA ASP A 112 -14.59 -4.55 -27.48
C ASP A 112 -15.69 -5.59 -27.41
N SER A 113 -15.34 -6.86 -27.19
CA SER A 113 -16.31 -7.94 -27.06
C SER A 113 -17.24 -7.77 -25.85
N THR A 114 -16.70 -7.31 -24.73
CA THR A 114 -17.48 -7.08 -23.51
C THR A 114 -18.24 -5.77 -23.50
N ASN A 115 -17.92 -4.79 -24.35
CA ASN A 115 -18.75 -3.60 -24.58
C ASN A 115 -20.15 -3.95 -25.06
N VAL A 116 -20.26 -5.00 -25.88
CA VAL A 116 -21.56 -5.48 -26.42
C VAL A 116 -22.45 -6.03 -25.31
N LYS A 117 -21.91 -6.90 -24.47
CA LYS A 117 -22.65 -7.55 -23.37
C LYS A 117 -22.83 -6.63 -22.17
N GLY A 118 -21.89 -5.76 -21.92
CA GLY A 118 -21.79 -4.95 -20.72
C GLY A 118 -20.92 -5.59 -19.63
N ARG A 119 -20.45 -4.75 -18.70
CA ARG A 119 -19.58 -5.11 -17.57
C ARG A 119 -20.02 -4.35 -16.31
N GLN A 120 -19.81 -4.92 -15.13
CA GLN A 120 -19.88 -4.18 -13.86
C GLN A 120 -18.58 -3.37 -13.59
N THR A 121 -17.72 -3.29 -14.60
CA THR A 121 -16.40 -2.66 -14.51
C THR A 121 -16.52 -1.13 -14.51
N GLN A 122 -15.79 -0.49 -13.62
CA GLN A 122 -15.47 0.93 -13.60
C GLN A 122 -14.04 1.08 -13.06
N ALA A 123 -13.06 1.12 -13.97
CA ALA A 123 -11.65 1.11 -13.59
C ALA A 123 -10.73 1.68 -14.66
N ASN A 124 -9.56 2.15 -14.21
CA ASN A 124 -8.42 2.38 -15.05
C ASN A 124 -7.57 1.10 -15.03
N PHE A 125 -7.24 0.54 -16.20
CA PHE A 125 -6.35 -0.61 -16.34
C PHE A 125 -5.05 -0.18 -17.01
N ALA A 126 -3.92 -0.39 -16.33
CA ALA A 126 -2.60 -0.32 -16.91
C ALA A 126 -2.22 -1.69 -17.45
N VAL A 127 -1.67 -1.76 -18.67
CA VAL A 127 -1.27 -3.00 -19.33
C VAL A 127 0.05 -2.81 -20.07
N ILE A 128 0.88 -3.88 -20.04
CA ILE A 128 2.11 -3.99 -20.84
C ILE A 128 2.21 -5.39 -21.44
N ASP A 129 3.00 -5.54 -22.51
CA ASP A 129 3.31 -6.83 -23.12
C ASP A 129 4.75 -6.93 -23.65
N THR A 130 5.12 -8.10 -24.14
CA THR A 130 6.48 -8.41 -24.66
C THR A 130 6.85 -7.70 -25.95
N THR A 131 5.92 -7.06 -26.64
CA THR A 131 6.20 -6.23 -27.82
C THR A 131 6.74 -4.85 -27.44
N GLY A 132 6.76 -4.53 -26.14
CA GLY A 132 7.04 -3.20 -25.60
C GLY A 132 5.83 -2.27 -25.58
N ALA A 133 4.63 -2.78 -25.92
CA ALA A 133 3.40 -2.00 -25.82
C ALA A 133 3.07 -1.71 -24.34
N ALA A 134 2.67 -0.47 -24.08
CA ALA A 134 2.29 0.03 -22.76
C ALA A 134 1.11 0.98 -22.89
N ALA A 135 -0.01 0.72 -22.20
CA ALA A 135 -1.21 1.54 -22.32
C ALA A 135 -2.04 1.57 -21.04
N MET A 136 -2.80 2.67 -20.87
CA MET A 136 -3.85 2.83 -19.87
C MET A 136 -5.21 2.80 -20.54
N PHE A 137 -6.16 2.03 -19.98
CA PHE A 137 -7.55 1.98 -20.44
C PHE A 137 -8.47 2.45 -19.32
N GLU A 138 -9.08 3.62 -19.49
CA GLU A 138 -10.19 4.07 -18.66
C GLU A 138 -11.46 3.35 -19.11
N THR A 139 -12.01 2.46 -18.27
CA THR A 139 -13.00 1.47 -18.69
C THR A 139 -14.27 1.56 -17.85
N GLY A 140 -15.39 1.80 -18.52
CA GLY A 140 -16.73 1.73 -17.96
C GLY A 140 -17.49 0.47 -18.37
N GLY A 141 -18.79 0.46 -18.12
CA GLY A 141 -19.65 -0.70 -18.38
C GLY A 141 -19.79 -1.10 -19.85
N ARG A 142 -19.72 -0.15 -20.79
CA ARG A 142 -19.91 -0.39 -22.24
C ARG A 142 -18.99 0.43 -23.13
N ALA A 143 -18.00 1.12 -22.56
CA ALA A 143 -17.05 1.96 -23.29
C ALA A 143 -15.70 1.95 -22.59
N TYR A 144 -14.65 2.30 -23.32
CA TYR A 144 -13.33 2.56 -22.79
C TYR A 144 -12.64 3.66 -23.59
N TRP A 145 -11.61 4.27 -22.97
CA TRP A 145 -10.71 5.24 -23.61
C TRP A 145 -9.27 4.74 -23.41
N LYS A 146 -8.54 4.60 -24.52
CA LYS A 146 -7.15 4.13 -24.51
C LYS A 146 -6.20 5.31 -24.52
N TYR A 147 -5.19 5.27 -23.65
CA TYR A 147 -4.07 6.18 -23.61
C TYR A 147 -2.80 5.35 -23.83
N ASP A 148 -2.22 5.43 -25.03
CA ASP A 148 -1.06 4.67 -25.43
C ASP A 148 0.21 5.40 -24.98
N ALA A 149 1.00 4.80 -24.09
CA ALA A 149 2.24 5.39 -23.59
C ALA A 149 3.35 5.40 -24.63
N ASN A 150 3.24 4.59 -25.70
CA ASN A 150 4.19 4.58 -26.80
C ASN A 150 3.92 5.74 -27.80
N ASP A 151 2.72 6.29 -27.83
CA ASP A 151 2.36 7.42 -28.70
C ASP A 151 2.72 8.75 -28.02
N SER A 152 3.72 9.45 -28.55
CA SER A 152 4.17 10.75 -28.01
C SER A 152 3.13 11.87 -28.14
N SER A 153 2.13 11.72 -28.99
CA SER A 153 0.99 12.69 -29.06
C SER A 153 0.00 12.52 -27.93
N VAL A 154 -0.04 11.34 -27.31
CA VAL A 154 -0.92 10.97 -26.16
C VAL A 154 -0.19 11.07 -24.84
N ALA A 155 1.04 10.57 -24.80
CA ALA A 155 1.92 10.55 -23.62
C ALA A 155 3.31 11.08 -24.02
N PRO A 156 3.54 12.40 -24.03
CA PRO A 156 4.80 13.00 -24.48
C PRO A 156 6.04 12.38 -23.82
N ASP A 157 6.00 12.17 -22.52
CA ASP A 157 7.09 11.62 -21.71
C ASP A 157 7.10 10.07 -21.66
N GLY A 158 6.14 9.41 -22.29
CA GLY A 158 6.10 7.94 -22.39
C GLY A 158 5.54 7.22 -21.19
N TYR A 159 4.82 7.89 -20.30
CA TYR A 159 4.13 7.26 -19.17
C TYR A 159 2.73 7.83 -18.98
N VAL A 160 1.85 7.05 -18.34
CA VAL A 160 0.47 7.43 -18.00
C VAL A 160 0.16 6.99 -16.57
N ILE A 161 -0.37 7.91 -15.75
CA ILE A 161 -0.72 7.68 -14.35
C ILE A 161 -2.22 7.89 -14.15
N ARG A 162 -2.83 7.08 -13.28
CA ARG A 162 -4.21 7.25 -12.80
C ARG A 162 -4.32 6.92 -11.32
N THR A 163 -5.38 7.47 -10.71
CA THR A 163 -5.80 7.10 -9.36
C THR A 163 -7.26 6.63 -9.41
N ASN A 164 -8.15 7.10 -8.53
CA ASN A 164 -9.56 6.65 -8.53
C ASN A 164 -10.51 7.58 -9.30
N PHE A 165 -10.00 8.23 -10.31
CA PHE A 165 -10.82 8.97 -11.30
C PHE A 165 -10.30 8.69 -12.72
N ALA A 166 -11.16 8.90 -13.71
CA ALA A 166 -10.84 8.85 -15.12
C ALA A 166 -10.92 10.26 -15.71
N PHE A 167 -10.06 10.60 -16.66
CA PHE A 167 -10.16 11.87 -17.38
C PHE A 167 -11.45 11.95 -18.21
N ALA A 168 -11.89 10.80 -18.74
CA ALA A 168 -13.15 10.68 -19.46
C ALA A 168 -14.37 10.83 -18.54
N GLY A 169 -14.25 10.59 -17.22
CA GLY A 169 -15.33 10.68 -16.25
C GLY A 169 -15.49 12.06 -15.60
N GLY A 170 -14.40 12.80 -15.42
CA GLY A 170 -14.40 14.13 -14.79
C GLY A 170 -14.47 14.14 -13.27
N GLY A 171 -14.18 13.02 -12.60
CA GLY A 171 -14.12 12.90 -11.15
C GLY A 171 -12.85 13.47 -10.52
N TYR A 172 -12.78 13.42 -9.18
CA TYR A 172 -11.68 13.99 -8.39
C TYR A 172 -11.12 13.06 -7.33
N SER A 173 -11.61 11.82 -7.23
CA SER A 173 -11.17 10.87 -6.20
C SER A 173 -9.69 10.52 -6.38
N GLY A 174 -8.87 10.73 -5.33
CA GLY A 174 -7.42 10.50 -5.41
C GLY A 174 -6.63 11.58 -6.16
N ARG A 175 -7.19 12.81 -6.31
CA ARG A 175 -6.52 13.89 -7.04
C ARG A 175 -5.17 14.27 -6.45
N ARG A 176 -5.02 14.29 -5.13
CA ARG A 176 -3.75 14.60 -4.46
C ARG A 176 -2.69 13.57 -4.79
N GLN A 177 -3.02 12.28 -4.66
CA GLN A 177 -2.12 11.19 -5.02
C GLN A 177 -1.75 11.23 -6.51
N TYR A 178 -2.70 11.61 -7.37
CA TYR A 178 -2.44 11.78 -8.81
C TYR A 178 -1.38 12.87 -9.05
N VAL A 179 -1.55 14.05 -8.45
CA VAL A 179 -0.59 15.15 -8.61
C VAL A 179 0.78 14.76 -8.06
N ARG A 180 0.84 14.21 -6.83
CA ARG A 180 2.10 13.77 -6.23
C ARG A 180 2.78 12.68 -7.06
N SER A 181 2.04 11.66 -7.48
CA SER A 181 2.58 10.58 -8.31
C SER A 181 3.10 11.11 -9.67
N THR A 182 2.40 12.06 -10.27
CA THR A 182 2.83 12.69 -11.52
C THR A 182 4.14 13.48 -11.33
N ASN A 183 4.23 14.28 -10.27
CA ASN A 183 5.44 15.05 -9.97
C ASN A 183 6.64 14.12 -9.72
N LEU A 184 6.47 13.11 -8.86
CA LEU A 184 7.55 12.17 -8.52
C LEU A 184 8.03 11.37 -9.74
N VAL A 185 7.10 10.87 -10.56
CA VAL A 185 7.47 10.13 -11.77
C VAL A 185 8.12 11.05 -12.81
N ALA A 186 7.70 12.33 -12.90
CA ALA A 186 8.36 13.31 -13.75
C ALA A 186 9.80 13.60 -13.29
N GLU A 187 10.05 13.73 -11.99
CA GLU A 187 11.39 13.86 -11.41
C GLU A 187 12.26 12.66 -11.78
N LEU A 188 11.79 11.43 -11.51
CA LEU A 188 12.50 10.21 -11.86
C LEU A 188 12.78 10.09 -13.37
N TYR A 189 11.84 10.48 -14.21
CA TYR A 189 12.01 10.50 -15.66
C TYR A 189 13.06 11.51 -16.12
N HIS A 190 13.03 12.75 -15.63
CA HIS A 190 13.97 13.81 -16.00
C HIS A 190 15.40 13.52 -15.54
N ASP A 191 15.54 12.83 -14.41
CA ASP A 191 16.83 12.38 -13.89
C ASP A 191 17.36 11.11 -14.58
N GLY A 192 16.59 10.52 -15.50
CA GLY A 192 16.93 9.26 -16.18
C GLY A 192 16.86 8.03 -15.26
N ASN A 193 16.16 8.13 -14.13
CA ASN A 193 16.09 7.12 -13.06
C ASN A 193 14.74 6.40 -13.00
N LEU A 194 13.83 6.59 -13.96
CA LEU A 194 12.55 5.88 -13.92
C LEU A 194 12.77 4.37 -14.10
N SER A 195 12.87 3.67 -12.99
CA SER A 195 13.17 2.24 -12.89
C SER A 195 12.23 1.53 -11.92
N HIS A 196 12.21 0.19 -11.99
CA HIS A 196 11.44 -0.61 -11.04
C HIS A 196 11.94 -0.40 -9.59
N VAL A 197 13.24 -0.18 -9.39
CA VAL A 197 13.84 0.04 -8.06
C VAL A 197 13.31 1.33 -7.45
N GLU A 198 13.38 2.43 -8.19
CA GLU A 198 12.91 3.73 -7.70
C GLU A 198 11.38 3.76 -7.51
N LEU A 199 10.63 3.08 -8.38
CA LEU A 199 9.18 2.92 -8.17
C LEU A 199 8.85 2.13 -6.90
N LEU A 200 9.63 1.11 -6.54
CA LEU A 200 9.47 0.37 -5.29
C LEU A 200 9.85 1.22 -4.07
N ARG A 201 10.91 2.01 -4.15
CA ARG A 201 11.48 2.76 -3.03
C ARG A 201 10.85 4.12 -2.83
N GLU A 202 10.88 4.93 -3.86
CA GLU A 202 10.44 6.32 -3.77
C GLU A 202 8.93 6.45 -3.96
N HIS A 203 8.37 5.81 -5.00
CA HIS A 203 6.96 5.96 -5.30
C HIS A 203 6.05 5.15 -4.36
N SER A 204 6.30 3.85 -4.20
CA SER A 204 5.39 2.98 -3.44
C SER A 204 5.41 3.27 -1.93
N ARG A 205 6.44 3.93 -1.43
CA ARG A 205 6.63 4.32 -0.02
C ARG A 205 6.53 5.82 0.22
N ASP A 206 6.05 6.59 -0.76
CA ASP A 206 5.94 8.05 -0.66
C ASP A 206 4.86 8.47 0.32
N PHE A 207 5.25 9.28 1.30
CA PHE A 207 4.37 9.88 2.32
C PHE A 207 4.12 11.37 2.09
N SER A 208 4.66 11.95 1.02
CA SER A 208 4.51 13.36 0.72
C SER A 208 3.08 13.74 0.39
N ASP A 209 2.70 14.97 0.71
CA ASP A 209 1.61 15.71 0.05
C ASP A 209 2.18 16.33 -1.24
N TYR A 210 1.38 17.08 -2.03
CA TYR A 210 1.86 17.54 -3.34
C TYR A 210 3.14 18.39 -3.34
N ASP A 211 3.43 19.10 -2.26
CA ASP A 211 4.43 20.17 -2.21
C ASP A 211 5.55 19.92 -1.21
N SER A 212 5.50 18.86 -0.39
CA SER A 212 6.49 18.66 0.67
C SER A 212 6.87 17.20 0.82
N ASP A 213 8.17 16.93 0.73
CA ASP A 213 8.75 15.67 1.16
C ASP A 213 8.88 15.72 2.70
N PRO A 214 8.25 14.80 3.45
CA PRO A 214 8.38 14.74 4.89
C PRO A 214 9.76 14.26 5.37
N LEU A 215 10.61 13.81 4.49
CA LEU A 215 11.95 13.33 4.80
C LEU A 215 13.02 14.30 4.29
N PRO A 216 14.16 14.50 4.94
CA PRO A 216 14.62 13.79 6.14
C PRO A 216 13.99 14.28 7.43
N VAL A 217 14.07 13.44 8.46
CA VAL A 217 13.65 13.76 9.83
C VAL A 217 14.62 14.76 10.50
N PRO A 218 14.15 15.75 11.31
CA PRO A 218 12.75 15.96 11.70
C PRO A 218 11.94 16.64 10.61
N TYR A 219 10.73 16.18 10.42
CA TYR A 219 9.79 16.72 9.43
C TYR A 219 9.36 18.15 9.83
N PRO A 220 9.76 19.19 9.09
CA PRO A 220 9.52 20.57 9.49
C PRO A 220 8.09 21.04 9.24
N ASP A 221 7.46 20.56 8.17
CA ASP A 221 6.15 21.00 7.74
C ASP A 221 5.06 20.03 8.15
N LYS A 222 4.15 20.51 8.97
CA LYS A 222 3.03 19.76 9.47
C LYS A 222 1.79 20.06 8.62
N MET A 223 1.15 19.04 8.11
CA MET A 223 -0.12 19.17 7.39
C MET A 223 -1.19 19.85 8.26
N PHE A 224 -1.16 19.60 9.58
CA PHE A 224 -2.04 20.22 10.57
C PHE A 224 -1.21 20.70 11.76
N ALA A 225 -1.57 21.84 12.32
CA ALA A 225 -0.89 22.40 13.51
C ALA A 225 -0.94 21.45 14.71
N SER A 226 -1.98 20.63 14.81
CA SER A 226 -2.16 19.61 15.85
C SER A 226 -1.38 18.31 15.61
N THR A 227 -0.70 18.14 14.47
CA THR A 227 0.12 16.94 14.21
C THR A 227 1.26 16.84 15.24
N PRO A 228 1.38 15.71 15.98
CA PRO A 228 2.49 15.52 16.89
C PRO A 228 3.83 15.53 16.16
N PHE A 229 4.89 16.00 16.85
CA PHE A 229 6.23 16.01 16.29
C PHE A 229 6.71 14.60 15.94
N GLY A 230 7.32 14.44 14.76
CA GLY A 230 7.79 13.17 14.25
C GLY A 230 6.73 12.30 13.56
N TYR A 231 5.47 12.74 13.53
CA TYR A 231 4.40 12.03 12.82
C TYR A 231 4.04 12.70 11.51
N ILE A 232 3.80 11.88 10.48
CA ILE A 232 3.37 12.30 9.15
C ILE A 232 1.95 11.85 8.93
N CYS A 233 1.04 12.74 8.53
CA CYS A 233 -0.32 12.39 8.14
C CYS A 233 -0.32 11.64 6.80
N THR A 234 -0.83 10.41 6.78
CA THR A 234 -0.84 9.57 5.59
C THR A 234 -2.17 9.58 4.83
N ALA A 235 -3.13 10.43 5.24
CA ALA A 235 -4.48 10.44 4.68
C ALA A 235 -4.55 10.77 3.18
N VAL A 236 -3.52 11.45 2.66
CA VAL A 236 -3.47 11.94 1.27
C VAL A 236 -2.22 11.51 0.49
N SER A 237 -1.30 10.78 1.10
CA SER A 237 -0.08 10.26 0.48
C SER A 237 -0.35 9.09 -0.46
N ILE A 238 0.65 8.72 -1.27
CA ILE A 238 0.60 7.50 -2.10
C ILE A 238 0.66 6.26 -1.21
N CYS A 239 1.59 6.23 -0.25
CA CYS A 239 1.66 5.21 0.80
C CYS A 239 0.86 5.69 2.01
N ARG A 240 -0.23 5.01 2.32
CA ARG A 240 -1.12 5.39 3.42
C ARG A 240 -1.46 4.21 4.31
N TRP A 241 -2.11 4.45 5.43
CA TRP A 241 -2.59 3.38 6.31
C TRP A 241 -3.33 2.29 5.54
N SER A 242 -4.25 2.66 4.65
CA SER A 242 -5.08 1.73 3.89
C SER A 242 -4.38 1.06 2.71
N THR A 243 -3.09 1.33 2.46
CA THR A 243 -2.32 0.60 1.44
C THR A 243 -2.01 -0.80 1.96
N VAL A 244 -2.50 -1.81 1.25
CA VAL A 244 -2.48 -3.23 1.67
C VAL A 244 -1.57 -4.10 0.81
N SER A 245 -1.08 -3.58 -0.29
CA SER A 245 -0.01 -4.13 -1.12
C SER A 245 0.46 -3.11 -2.14
N ALA A 246 1.69 -3.27 -2.62
CA ALA A 246 2.18 -2.58 -3.80
C ALA A 246 2.94 -3.57 -4.70
N GLY A 247 3.06 -3.21 -5.97
CA GLY A 247 3.84 -4.01 -6.90
C GLY A 247 4.29 -3.22 -8.11
N VAL A 248 5.37 -3.72 -8.72
CA VAL A 248 5.93 -3.22 -9.98
C VAL A 248 6.18 -4.41 -10.88
N VAL A 249 5.66 -4.39 -12.10
CA VAL A 249 6.08 -5.32 -13.15
C VAL A 249 7.19 -4.66 -13.94
N HIS A 250 8.35 -5.30 -13.93
CA HIS A 250 9.51 -4.97 -14.76
C HIS A 250 9.45 -5.84 -16.00
N GLY A 251 9.10 -5.23 -17.13
CA GLY A 251 8.86 -5.90 -18.41
C GLY A 251 10.14 -6.49 -19.02
N VAL A 252 9.94 -7.21 -20.12
CA VAL A 252 11.03 -7.75 -20.94
C VAL A 252 11.22 -6.91 -22.20
N LEU A 253 12.42 -6.95 -22.79
CA LEU A 253 12.66 -6.42 -24.13
C LEU A 253 12.10 -7.39 -25.18
N PRO A 254 11.73 -6.90 -26.38
CA PRO A 254 11.42 -7.77 -27.51
C PRO A 254 12.56 -8.77 -27.75
N ALA A 255 12.23 -10.04 -27.91
CA ALA A 255 13.13 -11.19 -28.04
C ALA A 255 13.69 -11.77 -26.72
N GLU A 256 13.46 -11.20 -25.56
CA GLU A 256 13.68 -11.88 -24.28
C GLU A 256 12.54 -12.87 -23.97
N PRO A 257 12.78 -13.93 -23.21
CA PRO A 257 11.73 -14.85 -22.79
C PRO A 257 10.61 -14.13 -22.04
N ALA A 258 9.37 -14.37 -22.44
CA ALA A 258 8.18 -13.72 -21.89
C ALA A 258 8.01 -13.98 -20.38
N GLU A 259 8.39 -15.18 -19.94
CA GLU A 259 8.31 -15.62 -18.54
C GLU A 259 9.27 -14.86 -17.61
N LEU A 260 10.24 -14.11 -18.14
CA LEU A 260 11.13 -13.25 -17.37
C LEU A 260 10.52 -11.88 -17.02
N ASN A 261 9.29 -11.59 -17.45
CA ASN A 261 8.53 -10.49 -16.89
C ASN A 261 8.45 -10.65 -15.37
N THR A 262 9.15 -9.78 -14.65
CA THR A 262 9.32 -9.90 -13.21
C THR A 262 8.28 -9.06 -12.49
N MET A 263 7.41 -9.71 -11.70
CA MET A 263 6.47 -9.02 -10.83
C MET A 263 7.06 -8.90 -9.43
N TRP A 264 7.52 -7.71 -9.08
CA TRP A 264 7.94 -7.34 -7.74
C TRP A 264 6.73 -7.04 -6.88
N VAL A 265 6.66 -7.63 -5.69
CA VAL A 265 5.50 -7.51 -4.81
C VAL A 265 5.92 -7.19 -3.39
N MET A 266 5.25 -6.19 -2.81
CA MET A 266 5.24 -5.89 -1.39
C MET A 266 3.86 -6.30 -0.84
N LEU A 267 3.78 -7.39 -0.10
CA LEU A 267 2.57 -7.85 0.58
C LEU A 267 2.42 -7.15 1.93
N GLY A 268 1.23 -6.65 2.24
CA GLY A 268 0.97 -5.81 3.40
C GLY A 268 1.27 -4.33 3.12
N GLN A 269 1.70 -3.60 4.13
CA GLN A 269 1.98 -2.16 4.03
C GLN A 269 3.36 -1.94 3.37
N PRO A 270 3.47 -1.21 2.25
CA PRO A 270 4.74 -1.04 1.53
C PRO A 270 5.88 -0.48 2.39
N ALA A 271 5.58 0.44 3.29
CA ALA A 271 6.60 1.03 4.18
C ALA A 271 7.21 0.04 5.17
N THR A 272 6.55 -1.08 5.42
CA THR A 272 6.99 -2.11 6.37
C THR A 272 7.15 -3.49 5.72
N ALA A 273 7.04 -3.56 4.38
CA ALA A 273 7.26 -4.75 3.58
C ALA A 273 8.65 -4.75 2.92
N ILE A 274 9.05 -5.89 2.40
CA ILE A 274 10.20 -6.09 1.53
C ILE A 274 9.67 -6.52 0.16
N ALA A 275 10.17 -5.93 -0.92
CA ALA A 275 9.82 -6.30 -2.27
C ALA A 275 10.48 -7.65 -2.64
N VAL A 276 9.67 -8.59 -3.13
CA VAL A 276 10.10 -9.92 -3.56
C VAL A 276 9.69 -10.14 -5.01
N PRO A 277 10.59 -10.66 -5.88
CA PRO A 277 10.27 -10.93 -7.27
C PRO A 277 9.56 -12.27 -7.44
N TYR A 278 8.63 -12.35 -8.40
CA TYR A 278 7.92 -13.56 -8.78
C TYR A 278 7.79 -13.67 -10.31
N TRP A 279 7.77 -14.90 -10.81
CA TRP A 279 7.64 -15.22 -12.24
C TRP A 279 6.50 -16.21 -12.49
N PRO A 280 5.80 -16.16 -13.64
CA PRO A 280 4.64 -17.03 -13.93
C PRO A 280 5.06 -18.44 -14.41
N VAL A 281 6.03 -19.08 -13.75
CA VAL A 281 6.72 -20.27 -14.28
C VAL A 281 6.27 -21.61 -13.70
N GLY A 282 5.78 -21.70 -12.47
CA GLY A 282 5.46 -23.02 -11.94
C GLY A 282 4.86 -23.06 -10.55
N GLY A 283 4.75 -21.94 -9.85
CA GLY A 283 4.22 -21.89 -8.49
C GLY A 283 4.43 -20.56 -7.82
N VAL A 284 4.21 -20.52 -6.52
CA VAL A 284 4.50 -19.40 -5.63
C VAL A 284 4.97 -19.96 -4.29
N PRO A 285 6.01 -19.41 -3.67
CA PRO A 285 6.50 -19.88 -2.39
C PRO A 285 5.46 -19.72 -1.26
N PRO A 286 5.47 -20.62 -0.25
CA PRO A 286 4.51 -20.56 0.85
C PRO A 286 4.61 -19.29 1.70
N GLU A 287 5.72 -18.56 1.66
CA GLU A 287 5.87 -17.27 2.31
C GLU A 287 4.96 -16.18 1.72
N ALA A 288 4.67 -16.28 0.42
CA ALA A 288 3.83 -15.33 -0.33
C ALA A 288 2.39 -15.82 -0.53
N ASN A 289 2.09 -17.05 -0.14
CA ASN A 289 0.78 -17.67 -0.21
C ASN A 289 0.60 -18.59 1.00
N GLY A 290 -0.63 -18.76 1.47
CA GLY A 290 -0.90 -19.61 2.61
C GLY A 290 -2.37 -20.03 2.66
N PRO A 291 -2.71 -21.03 3.49
CA PRO A 291 -4.08 -21.53 3.57
C PRO A 291 -5.08 -20.51 4.13
N VAL A 292 -4.61 -19.50 4.84
CA VAL A 292 -5.42 -18.43 5.43
C VAL A 292 -4.89 -17.05 5.02
N THR A 293 -3.58 -16.84 5.15
CA THR A 293 -2.88 -15.59 4.84
C THR A 293 -1.46 -15.91 4.38
N ALA A 294 -0.83 -14.98 3.66
CA ALA A 294 0.58 -15.07 3.30
C ALA A 294 1.45 -14.63 4.47
N PRO A 295 2.44 -15.43 4.91
CA PRO A 295 3.34 -15.06 6.01
C PRO A 295 4.06 -13.73 5.83
N LEU A 296 4.46 -13.36 4.60
CA LEU A 296 5.05 -12.06 4.27
C LEU A 296 4.07 -10.90 4.54
N CYS A 297 2.78 -11.08 4.19
CA CYS A 297 1.75 -10.09 4.49
C CYS A 297 1.58 -9.90 5.99
N ASP A 298 1.47 -10.98 6.74
CA ASP A 298 1.29 -10.94 8.19
C ASP A 298 2.47 -10.28 8.90
N ALA A 299 3.70 -10.59 8.49
CA ALA A 299 4.89 -10.00 9.08
C ALA A 299 4.96 -8.47 8.82
N SER A 300 4.66 -8.04 7.59
CA SER A 300 4.57 -6.61 7.26
C SER A 300 3.50 -5.89 8.07
N LEU A 301 2.31 -6.49 8.23
CA LEU A 301 1.20 -5.89 8.99
C LEU A 301 1.53 -5.77 10.49
N ARG A 302 2.24 -6.75 11.10
CA ARG A 302 2.68 -6.62 12.49
C ARG A 302 3.59 -5.42 12.69
N ILE A 303 4.58 -5.21 11.81
CA ILE A 303 5.46 -4.04 11.85
C ILE A 303 4.66 -2.76 11.61
N LYS A 304 3.70 -2.76 10.67
CA LYS A 304 2.80 -1.63 10.43
C LYS A 304 2.14 -1.15 11.70
N TYR A 305 1.57 -2.03 12.51
CA TYR A 305 0.86 -1.64 13.72
C TYR A 305 1.75 -1.05 14.81
N SER A 306 3.06 -1.20 14.72
CA SER A 306 4.01 -0.51 15.58
C SER A 306 4.46 0.86 15.04
N ALA A 307 4.43 1.04 13.73
CA ALA A 307 4.90 2.26 13.06
C ALA A 307 3.78 3.25 12.71
N PHE A 308 2.53 2.80 12.59
CA PHE A 308 1.39 3.64 12.23
C PHE A 308 0.41 3.79 13.39
N THR A 309 -0.28 4.92 13.42
CA THR A 309 -1.26 5.25 14.44
C THR A 309 -2.36 6.17 13.92
N HIS A 310 -3.35 6.44 14.77
CA HIS A 310 -4.46 7.33 14.46
C HIS A 310 -4.52 8.47 15.47
N PHE A 311 -4.63 9.72 15.00
CA PHE A 311 -4.85 10.87 15.86
C PHE A 311 -6.12 11.60 15.48
N TYR A 312 -6.82 12.11 16.51
CA TYR A 312 -7.88 13.08 16.29
C TYR A 312 -7.28 14.41 15.89
N VAL A 313 -7.71 14.94 14.74
CA VAL A 313 -7.27 16.23 14.17
C VAL A 313 -8.39 17.25 14.39
N PRO A 314 -8.25 18.17 15.37
CA PRO A 314 -9.30 19.14 15.68
C PRO A 314 -9.68 20.02 14.50
N GLU A 315 -8.72 20.40 13.65
CA GLU A 315 -8.92 21.22 12.48
C GLU A 315 -9.84 20.57 11.44
N MET A 316 -9.90 19.24 11.45
CA MET A 316 -10.71 18.44 10.51
C MET A 316 -11.95 17.84 11.17
N TYR A 317 -12.07 17.94 12.49
CA TYR A 317 -13.08 17.22 13.29
C TYR A 317 -13.14 15.71 12.95
N ALA A 318 -11.97 15.12 12.69
CA ALA A 318 -11.83 13.74 12.23
C ALA A 318 -10.62 13.05 12.86
N VAL A 319 -10.68 11.72 12.90
CA VAL A 319 -9.52 10.88 13.18
C VAL A 319 -8.84 10.58 11.85
N LEU A 320 -7.54 10.85 11.77
CA LEU A 320 -6.73 10.60 10.59
C LEU A 320 -5.58 9.65 10.90
N ASP A 321 -5.02 9.09 9.84
CA ASP A 321 -3.95 8.11 9.88
C ASP A 321 -2.59 8.79 9.83
N PHE A 322 -1.66 8.34 10.68
CA PHE A 322 -0.31 8.87 10.77
C PHE A 322 0.71 7.75 10.82
N VAL A 323 1.90 8.03 10.33
CA VAL A 323 3.09 7.18 10.49
C VAL A 323 4.10 7.89 11.38
N ASP A 324 4.74 7.13 12.27
CA ASP A 324 5.90 7.57 13.04
C ASP A 324 7.13 7.56 12.13
N SER A 325 7.62 8.74 11.76
CA SER A 325 8.78 8.86 10.87
C SER A 325 10.06 8.33 11.50
N TYR A 326 10.20 8.42 12.83
CA TYR A 326 11.35 7.89 13.55
C TYR A 326 11.34 6.36 13.64
N ALA A 327 10.15 5.72 13.68
CA ALA A 327 10.06 4.27 13.59
C ALA A 327 10.52 3.77 12.22
N LEU A 328 10.25 4.54 11.15
CA LEU A 328 10.71 4.21 9.80
C LEU A 328 12.20 4.54 9.61
N ARG A 329 12.62 5.74 10.01
CA ARG A 329 13.99 6.23 9.88
C ARG A 329 14.26 7.31 10.91
N ASP A 330 15.13 7.04 11.87
CA ASP A 330 15.56 8.03 12.85
C ASP A 330 16.65 8.97 12.31
N GLU A 331 17.09 9.92 13.14
CA GLU A 331 18.14 10.89 12.79
C GLU A 331 19.53 10.25 12.52
N TYR A 332 19.73 9.02 12.94
CA TYR A 332 20.94 8.22 12.70
C TYR A 332 20.80 7.31 11.47
N GLY A 333 19.68 7.38 10.74
CA GLY A 333 19.40 6.53 9.60
C GLY A 333 19.03 5.09 9.97
N MET A 334 18.73 4.85 11.25
CA MET A 334 18.24 3.56 11.75
C MET A 334 16.71 3.50 11.62
N GLY A 335 16.11 2.38 11.98
CA GLY A 335 14.67 2.16 11.90
C GLY A 335 14.31 1.04 10.93
N VAL A 336 13.03 0.89 10.65
CA VAL A 336 12.51 -0.18 9.78
C VAL A 336 13.15 -0.14 8.40
N TRP A 337 13.30 1.05 7.80
CA TRP A 337 13.85 1.19 6.44
C TRP A 337 15.33 0.84 6.33
N ALA A 338 16.15 1.10 7.35
CA ALA A 338 17.55 0.68 7.34
C ALA A 338 17.69 -0.85 7.19
N LEU A 339 16.76 -1.60 7.76
CA LEU A 339 16.77 -3.06 7.76
C LEU A 339 16.07 -3.64 6.52
N THR A 340 14.91 -3.09 6.15
CA THR A 340 14.16 -3.56 4.98
C THR A 340 14.90 -3.25 3.67
N PHE A 341 15.49 -2.06 3.54
CA PHE A 341 16.23 -1.68 2.33
C PHE A 341 17.52 -2.47 2.16
N ALA A 342 18.26 -2.75 3.24
CA ALA A 342 19.47 -3.60 3.16
C ALA A 342 19.15 -5.03 2.70
N ALA A 343 18.03 -5.60 3.16
CA ALA A 343 17.56 -6.89 2.68
C ALA A 343 17.08 -6.82 1.22
N GLU A 344 16.35 -5.77 0.87
CA GLU A 344 15.86 -5.55 -0.49
C GLU A 344 17.00 -5.32 -1.49
N ASP A 345 18.08 -4.60 -1.11
CA ASP A 345 19.31 -4.48 -1.92
C ASP A 345 19.92 -5.84 -2.24
N SER A 346 19.98 -6.72 -1.24
CA SER A 346 20.50 -8.07 -1.43
C SER A 346 19.62 -8.91 -2.37
N ILE A 347 18.29 -8.77 -2.25
CA ILE A 347 17.30 -9.45 -3.11
C ILE A 347 17.39 -8.91 -4.55
N LEU A 348 17.48 -7.59 -4.73
CA LEU A 348 17.63 -6.94 -6.03
C LEU A 348 18.90 -7.41 -6.73
N ALA A 349 20.05 -7.34 -6.07
CA ALA A 349 21.33 -7.77 -6.63
C ALA A 349 21.36 -9.26 -7.02
N ALA A 350 20.77 -10.12 -6.17
CA ALA A 350 20.64 -11.54 -6.47
C ALA A 350 19.72 -11.77 -7.69
N THR A 351 18.60 -11.06 -7.77
CA THR A 351 17.66 -11.15 -8.88
C THR A 351 18.28 -10.69 -10.20
N ASP A 352 19.00 -9.56 -10.20
CA ASP A 352 19.69 -9.05 -11.38
C ASP A 352 20.71 -10.07 -11.91
N SER A 353 21.47 -10.70 -11.01
CA SER A 353 22.43 -11.74 -11.37
C SER A 353 21.75 -12.98 -11.98
N LEU A 354 20.62 -13.41 -11.42
CA LEU A 354 19.83 -14.53 -11.95
C LEU A 354 19.21 -14.20 -13.31
N LEU A 355 18.60 -13.02 -13.45
CA LEU A 355 18.02 -12.59 -14.73
C LEU A 355 19.07 -12.45 -15.82
N ALA A 356 20.27 -11.94 -15.51
CA ALA A 356 21.38 -11.87 -16.46
C ALA A 356 21.81 -13.25 -16.95
N LEU A 357 21.80 -14.27 -16.07
CA LEU A 357 22.08 -15.65 -16.41
C LEU A 357 20.96 -16.27 -17.26
N TRP A 358 19.70 -16.13 -16.82
CA TRP A 358 18.56 -16.77 -17.50
C TRP A 358 18.27 -16.21 -18.88
N ARG A 359 18.51 -14.90 -19.11
CA ARG A 359 18.40 -14.28 -20.44
C ARG A 359 19.35 -14.86 -21.50
N GLN A 360 20.43 -15.51 -21.06
CA GLN A 360 21.39 -16.14 -21.97
C GLN A 360 21.03 -17.60 -22.30
N GLN A 361 20.03 -18.18 -21.66
CA GLN A 361 19.66 -19.58 -21.82
C GLN A 361 18.61 -19.77 -22.92
N GLN A 362 18.75 -20.84 -23.70
CA GLN A 362 17.75 -21.19 -24.74
C GLN A 362 16.43 -21.70 -24.14
N HIS A 363 16.53 -22.34 -22.96
CA HIS A 363 15.38 -22.84 -22.21
C HIS A 363 15.50 -22.37 -20.77
N LEU A 364 14.40 -21.82 -20.23
CA LEU A 364 14.38 -21.33 -18.85
C LEU A 364 14.49 -22.49 -17.86
N PRO A 365 15.35 -22.39 -16.86
CA PRO A 365 15.50 -23.39 -15.83
C PRO A 365 14.40 -23.25 -14.77
N VAL A 366 13.18 -23.69 -15.08
CA VAL A 366 11.99 -23.48 -14.24
C VAL A 366 12.22 -23.91 -12.79
N GLN A 367 12.91 -25.05 -12.57
CA GLN A 367 13.18 -25.53 -11.22
C GLN A 367 14.11 -24.57 -10.46
N ASP A 368 15.18 -24.05 -11.10
CA ASP A 368 16.09 -23.10 -10.48
C ASP A 368 15.38 -21.75 -10.18
N MET A 369 14.42 -21.36 -11.05
CA MET A 369 13.60 -20.17 -10.86
C MET A 369 12.71 -20.30 -9.61
N LEU A 370 12.04 -21.45 -9.44
CA LEU A 370 11.22 -21.73 -8.26
C LEU A 370 12.05 -21.77 -6.97
N GLU A 371 13.23 -22.40 -7.02
CA GLU A 371 14.16 -22.42 -5.88
C GLU A 371 14.69 -21.01 -5.56
N ALA A 372 14.90 -20.16 -6.57
CA ALA A 372 15.30 -18.77 -6.38
C ALA A 372 14.17 -17.97 -5.71
N GLU A 373 12.92 -18.06 -6.21
CA GLU A 373 11.76 -17.44 -5.57
C GLU A 373 11.62 -17.85 -4.11
N GLN A 374 11.74 -19.16 -3.82
CA GLN A 374 11.68 -19.69 -2.46
C GLN A 374 12.77 -19.09 -1.57
N ARG A 375 14.04 -19.05 -2.03
CA ARG A 375 15.14 -18.48 -1.26
C ARG A 375 14.95 -16.99 -0.98
N LEU A 376 14.52 -16.22 -1.98
CA LEU A 376 14.33 -14.77 -1.86
C LEU A 376 13.14 -14.45 -0.94
N ALA A 377 12.04 -15.17 -1.05
CA ALA A 377 10.89 -15.02 -0.17
C ALA A 377 11.20 -15.41 1.28
N SER A 378 11.93 -16.52 1.50
CA SER A 378 12.38 -16.94 2.84
C SER A 378 13.35 -15.92 3.46
N CYS A 379 14.25 -15.33 2.66
CA CYS A 379 15.14 -14.27 3.11
C CYS A 379 14.32 -13.04 3.57
N ALA A 380 13.37 -12.57 2.77
CA ALA A 380 12.51 -11.44 3.10
C ALA A 380 11.71 -11.71 4.38
N LEU A 381 11.08 -12.88 4.50
CA LEU A 381 10.29 -13.25 5.69
C LEU A 381 11.17 -13.30 6.95
N SER A 382 12.36 -13.90 6.87
CA SER A 382 13.29 -13.98 8.00
C SER A 382 13.69 -12.58 8.49
N GLN A 383 13.93 -11.64 7.57
CA GLN A 383 14.24 -10.25 7.92
C GLN A 383 13.06 -9.54 8.57
N LEU A 384 11.85 -9.67 8.01
CA LEU A 384 10.63 -9.05 8.57
C LEU A 384 10.34 -9.59 9.99
N VAL A 385 10.46 -10.89 10.21
CA VAL A 385 10.32 -11.50 11.54
C VAL A 385 11.37 -10.96 12.51
N GLY A 386 12.62 -10.80 12.07
CA GLY A 386 13.69 -10.21 12.87
C GLY A 386 13.44 -8.74 13.23
N ILE A 387 12.80 -7.97 12.33
CA ILE A 387 12.40 -6.57 12.57
C ILE A 387 11.23 -6.53 13.57
N ASP A 388 10.21 -7.36 13.39
CA ASP A 388 9.04 -7.46 14.27
C ASP A 388 9.48 -7.69 15.73
N HIS A 389 10.45 -8.57 15.96
CA HIS A 389 11.03 -8.81 17.30
C HIS A 389 11.81 -7.63 17.90
N ARG A 390 12.29 -6.68 17.07
CA ARG A 390 13.03 -5.50 17.54
C ARG A 390 12.14 -4.30 17.85
N PHE A 391 11.06 -4.13 17.07
CA PHE A 391 10.18 -2.97 17.13
C PHE A 391 8.79 -3.28 17.69
N GLY A 392 8.42 -4.57 17.80
CA GLY A 392 7.15 -5.03 18.33
C GLY A 392 7.29 -5.71 19.68
N GLU A 393 6.74 -5.13 20.74
CA GLU A 393 6.12 -5.98 21.76
C GLU A 393 4.97 -6.69 21.01
N PRO A 394 4.87 -8.03 21.11
CA PRO A 394 3.86 -8.75 20.35
C PRO A 394 2.47 -8.26 20.74
N MET A 395 1.70 -7.75 19.78
CA MET A 395 0.24 -7.72 19.90
C MET A 395 -0.18 -9.14 20.30
N PRO A 396 -0.94 -9.33 21.38
CA PRO A 396 -1.36 -10.65 21.82
C PRO A 396 -1.91 -11.43 20.64
N ALA A 397 -1.35 -12.62 20.38
CA ALA A 397 -1.80 -13.50 19.31
C ALA A 397 -3.30 -13.75 19.46
N GLY A 398 -4.10 -13.26 18.51
CA GLY A 398 -5.56 -13.35 18.53
C GLY A 398 -6.30 -12.06 18.19
N LEU A 399 -5.63 -10.90 18.15
CA LEU A 399 -6.29 -9.62 17.84
C LEU A 399 -6.48 -9.35 16.36
N ALA A 400 -5.77 -10.04 15.47
CA ALA A 400 -5.90 -9.87 14.02
C ALA A 400 -7.20 -10.48 13.42
N SER A 401 -7.88 -11.39 14.12
CA SER A 401 -9.09 -12.08 13.63
C SER A 401 -10.29 -12.09 14.57
N ALA A 402 -10.12 -11.65 15.82
CA ALA A 402 -11.24 -11.51 16.74
C ALA A 402 -11.91 -10.14 16.63
N PRO A 403 -13.23 -10.02 16.86
CA PRO A 403 -13.82 -8.71 17.06
C PRO A 403 -13.07 -8.03 18.22
N PRO A 404 -12.72 -6.72 18.11
CA PRO A 404 -12.02 -6.03 19.19
C PRO A 404 -12.83 -6.18 20.49
N ASP A 405 -12.17 -6.74 21.51
CA ASP A 405 -12.76 -6.86 22.85
C ASP A 405 -13.10 -5.44 23.32
N PRO A 406 -14.34 -5.14 23.71
CA PRO A 406 -14.70 -3.83 24.24
C PRO A 406 -13.91 -3.42 25.48
N ALA A 407 -13.14 -4.34 26.07
CA ALA A 407 -12.32 -4.12 27.26
C ALA A 407 -10.86 -3.71 26.99
N LEU A 408 -10.40 -3.64 25.71
CA LEU A 408 -9.00 -3.29 25.40
C LEU A 408 -8.79 -1.78 25.53
N CYS A 409 -8.08 -1.39 26.61
CA CYS A 409 -7.57 -0.03 26.79
C CYS A 409 -6.32 -0.05 27.64
N TRP A 410 -5.19 0.49 27.11
CA TRP A 410 -3.89 0.55 27.79
C TRP A 410 -3.11 1.79 27.39
N SER A 411 -1.99 2.07 28.09
CA SER A 411 -1.12 3.21 27.78
C SER A 411 0.35 2.80 27.85
N PHE A 412 1.18 3.33 26.91
CA PHE A 412 2.62 3.08 26.87
C PHE A 412 3.36 4.27 26.20
N PRO A 413 4.59 4.64 26.69
CA PRO A 413 5.20 4.23 27.97
C PRO A 413 4.44 4.78 29.18
N ASN A 414 4.48 4.05 30.30
CA ASN A 414 3.93 4.50 31.58
C ASN A 414 4.71 3.86 32.74
N PRO A 415 5.54 4.61 33.53
CA PRO A 415 5.69 6.08 33.53
C PRO A 415 6.30 6.66 32.23
N PHE A 416 6.07 7.96 31.98
CA PHE A 416 6.61 8.66 30.82
C PHE A 416 7.11 10.06 31.21
N ASN A 417 8.05 10.62 30.38
CA ASN A 417 8.62 11.92 30.58
C ASN A 417 8.06 12.98 29.62
N ASN A 418 7.97 12.66 28.33
CA ASN A 418 7.53 13.58 27.29
C ASN A 418 6.12 13.31 26.80
N ALA A 419 5.81 12.04 26.46
CA ALA A 419 4.53 11.66 25.93
C ALA A 419 4.20 10.19 26.27
N THR A 420 2.92 9.86 26.29
CA THR A 420 2.39 8.50 26.37
C THR A 420 1.27 8.32 25.35
N THR A 421 1.19 7.15 24.77
CA THR A 421 0.11 6.77 23.85
C THR A 421 -0.93 5.96 24.61
N ILE A 422 -2.20 6.32 24.47
CA ILE A 422 -3.34 5.60 25.03
C ILE A 422 -4.02 4.87 23.87
N CYS A 423 -4.00 3.53 23.92
CA CYS A 423 -4.64 2.68 22.93
C CYS A 423 -6.00 2.19 23.44
N TYR A 424 -7.00 2.09 22.56
CA TYR A 424 -8.33 1.62 22.91
C TYR A 424 -9.05 1.01 21.71
N SER A 425 -10.02 0.12 21.96
CA SER A 425 -10.84 -0.52 20.93
C SER A 425 -12.22 0.10 20.81
N VAL A 426 -12.72 0.19 19.58
CA VAL A 426 -14.10 0.55 19.25
C VAL A 426 -14.74 -0.67 18.58
N PRO A 427 -15.61 -1.43 19.29
CA PRO A 427 -16.11 -2.72 18.77
C PRO A 427 -17.16 -2.58 17.67
N ALA A 428 -17.84 -1.43 17.60
CA ALA A 428 -18.78 -1.05 16.56
C ALA A 428 -18.78 0.47 16.46
N THR A 429 -19.27 1.04 15.36
CA THR A 429 -19.37 2.51 15.21
C THR A 429 -20.08 3.12 16.42
N ALA A 430 -19.37 3.98 17.15
CA ALA A 430 -19.83 4.57 18.40
C ALA A 430 -19.22 5.97 18.65
N ASP A 431 -19.88 6.75 19.51
CA ASP A 431 -19.29 7.99 20.01
C ASP A 431 -18.18 7.68 21.01
N VAL A 432 -17.01 8.28 20.79
CA VAL A 432 -15.82 8.12 21.61
C VAL A 432 -15.45 9.44 22.27
N GLU A 433 -15.20 9.38 23.58
CA GLU A 433 -14.62 10.48 24.34
C GLU A 433 -13.38 9.97 25.09
N LEU A 434 -12.20 10.56 24.82
CA LEU A 434 -10.98 10.31 25.56
C LEU A 434 -10.52 11.59 26.24
N ALA A 435 -10.45 11.56 27.56
CA ALA A 435 -10.04 12.69 28.39
C ALA A 435 -8.94 12.31 29.38
N ILE A 436 -8.05 13.26 29.69
CA ILE A 436 -7.08 13.16 30.77
C ILE A 436 -7.63 13.88 31.98
N LEU A 437 -7.51 13.26 33.14
CA LEU A 437 -7.97 13.74 34.43
C LEU A 437 -6.76 13.88 35.37
N ASN A 438 -6.77 14.87 36.24
CA ASN A 438 -5.80 14.96 37.35
C ASN A 438 -6.20 13.99 38.49
N ALA A 439 -5.38 13.96 39.54
CA ALA A 439 -5.62 13.09 40.70
C ALA A 439 -6.95 13.43 41.45
N ALA A 440 -7.50 14.63 41.27
CA ALA A 440 -8.79 15.04 41.81
C ALA A 440 -9.99 14.67 40.91
N GLY A 441 -9.75 13.99 39.79
CA GLY A 441 -10.77 13.60 38.80
C GLY A 441 -11.26 14.74 37.89
N GLN A 442 -10.61 15.91 37.94
CA GLN A 442 -10.94 17.04 37.07
C GLN A 442 -10.31 16.83 35.71
N ARG A 443 -11.07 17.08 34.63
CA ARG A 443 -10.57 16.98 33.25
C ARG A 443 -9.55 18.10 32.96
N VAL A 444 -8.32 17.70 32.64
CA VAL A 444 -7.22 18.62 32.33
C VAL A 444 -6.89 18.65 30.85
N ARG A 445 -7.28 17.65 30.06
CA ARG A 445 -7.11 17.62 28.60
C ARG A 445 -8.21 16.76 27.98
N GLN A 446 -8.69 17.12 26.82
CA GLN A 446 -9.50 16.27 25.97
C GLN A 446 -8.67 15.88 24.72
N LEU A 447 -8.53 14.60 24.48
CA LEU A 447 -7.73 14.07 23.37
C LEU A 447 -8.60 13.67 22.19
N VAL A 448 -9.77 13.02 22.47
CA VAL A 448 -10.69 12.58 21.42
C VAL A 448 -12.12 12.95 21.81
N TYR A 449 -12.91 13.39 20.84
CA TYR A 449 -14.35 13.55 20.93
C TYR A 449 -14.97 13.43 19.54
N ALA A 450 -15.34 12.22 19.11
CA ALA A 450 -15.81 11.95 17.76
C ALA A 450 -16.63 10.65 17.70
N THR A 451 -17.49 10.53 16.69
CA THR A 451 -18.08 9.24 16.31
C THR A 451 -17.02 8.49 15.48
N MET A 452 -16.64 7.29 15.94
CA MET A 452 -15.58 6.49 15.36
C MET A 452 -16.11 5.15 14.85
N PRO A 453 -15.68 4.67 13.68
CA PRO A 453 -16.02 3.34 13.19
C PRO A 453 -15.36 2.25 14.04
N ARG A 454 -15.75 1.00 13.81
CA ARG A 454 -15.09 -0.17 14.42
C ARG A 454 -13.61 -0.17 14.12
N GLY A 455 -12.75 -0.34 15.15
CA GLY A 455 -11.30 -0.39 14.99
C GLY A 455 -10.53 -0.36 16.30
N LEU A 456 -9.20 -0.46 16.20
CA LEU A 456 -8.26 -0.14 17.26
C LEU A 456 -7.73 1.27 17.02
N TYR A 457 -7.61 2.06 18.07
CA TYR A 457 -7.24 3.46 18.00
C TYR A 457 -6.20 3.81 19.06
N SER A 458 -5.43 4.85 18.78
CA SER A 458 -4.51 5.41 19.75
C SER A 458 -4.61 6.93 19.80
N ALA A 459 -4.28 7.51 20.95
CA ALA A 459 -4.19 8.94 21.14
C ALA A 459 -2.96 9.28 21.96
N LEU A 460 -2.14 10.19 21.45
CA LEU A 460 -0.95 10.68 22.14
C LEU A 460 -1.34 11.76 23.16
N TRP A 461 -0.81 11.64 24.37
CA TRP A 461 -0.78 12.73 25.33
C TRP A 461 0.66 13.16 25.62
N ASP A 462 0.97 14.41 25.26
CA ASP A 462 2.28 15.06 25.40
C ASP A 462 2.55 15.65 26.79
N GLY A 463 1.75 15.28 27.78
CA GLY A 463 1.83 15.82 29.14
C GLY A 463 1.37 17.28 29.28
N THR A 464 0.71 17.86 28.25
CA THR A 464 0.12 19.20 28.35
C THR A 464 -1.31 19.16 28.92
N ILE A 465 -1.69 20.22 29.62
CA ILE A 465 -3.01 20.46 30.18
C ILE A 465 -3.74 21.59 29.43
N LEU A 466 -4.93 21.95 29.89
CA LEU A 466 -5.74 23.03 29.30
C LEU A 466 -4.90 24.30 29.06
N GLY A 467 -5.02 24.86 27.86
CA GLY A 467 -4.26 26.03 27.40
C GLY A 467 -2.85 25.69 26.90
N GLY A 468 -2.53 24.41 26.64
CA GLY A 468 -1.23 23.98 26.08
C GLY A 468 -0.07 24.10 27.05
N LYS A 469 -0.32 24.34 28.33
CA LYS A 469 0.73 24.42 29.35
C LYS A 469 1.20 23.04 29.76
N PRO A 470 2.51 22.86 30.07
CA PRO A 470 3.01 21.62 30.63
C PRO A 470 2.33 21.28 31.95
N GLY A 471 1.84 20.06 32.08
CA GLY A 471 1.30 19.53 33.35
C GLY A 471 2.43 19.27 34.36
N PRO A 472 2.23 19.43 35.67
CA PRO A 472 3.22 19.07 36.69
C PRO A 472 3.47 17.55 36.70
N SER A 473 4.69 17.13 37.12
CA SER A 473 4.98 15.71 37.40
C SER A 473 3.99 15.16 38.40
N GLY A 474 3.50 13.95 38.19
CA GLY A 474 2.51 13.35 39.09
C GLY A 474 1.64 12.29 38.43
N VAL A 475 0.58 11.91 39.15
CA VAL A 475 -0.38 10.92 38.72
C VAL A 475 -1.55 11.59 38.02
N TYR A 476 -1.86 11.07 36.85
CA TYR A 476 -3.03 11.39 36.04
C TYR A 476 -3.84 10.12 35.76
N PHE A 477 -5.02 10.29 35.20
CA PHE A 477 -5.84 9.20 34.72
C PHE A 477 -6.33 9.53 33.31
N TYR A 478 -6.35 8.54 32.43
CA TYR A 478 -7.14 8.66 31.21
C TYR A 478 -8.51 8.02 31.44
N ARG A 479 -9.54 8.56 30.81
CA ARG A 479 -10.88 8.01 30.73
C ARG A 479 -11.30 7.96 29.27
N VAL A 480 -11.52 6.74 28.76
CA VAL A 480 -12.07 6.48 27.43
C VAL A 480 -13.51 6.03 27.60
N ARG A 481 -14.42 6.73 26.95
CA ARG A 481 -15.81 6.32 26.80
C ARG A 481 -16.06 5.94 25.35
N VAL A 482 -16.57 4.73 25.09
CA VAL A 482 -16.96 4.21 23.78
C VAL A 482 -18.43 3.81 23.86
N GLY A 483 -19.32 4.62 23.29
CA GLY A 483 -20.76 4.49 23.55
C GLY A 483 -21.07 4.56 25.03
N ASP A 484 -21.63 3.48 25.59
CA ASP A 484 -21.96 3.36 27.00
C ASP A 484 -20.85 2.75 27.87
N VAL A 485 -19.77 2.24 27.25
CA VAL A 485 -18.65 1.59 27.96
C VAL A 485 -17.60 2.63 28.35
N ILE A 486 -17.13 2.58 29.60
CA ILE A 486 -16.09 3.49 30.12
C ILE A 486 -14.90 2.68 30.62
N HIS A 487 -13.69 3.05 30.14
CA HIS A 487 -12.43 2.55 30.63
C HIS A 487 -11.61 3.67 31.26
N THR A 488 -10.92 3.36 32.35
CA THR A 488 -10.06 4.31 33.06
C THR A 488 -8.72 3.63 33.37
N GLY A 489 -7.62 4.32 33.10
CA GLY A 489 -6.30 3.85 33.46
C GLY A 489 -5.44 4.95 34.07
N LYS A 490 -4.43 4.53 34.85
CA LYS A 490 -3.49 5.43 35.54
C LYS A 490 -2.33 5.78 34.61
N LEU A 491 -1.91 7.05 34.65
CA LEU A 491 -0.72 7.58 33.97
C LEU A 491 0.22 8.20 35.02
N THR A 492 1.53 8.05 34.83
CA THR A 492 2.53 8.65 35.69
C THR A 492 3.46 9.51 34.83
N LEU A 493 3.32 10.83 34.94
CA LEU A 493 4.20 11.81 34.27
C LEU A 493 5.39 12.12 35.17
N GLY A 494 6.61 11.83 34.68
CA GLY A 494 7.89 12.25 35.25
C GLY A 494 8.46 13.41 34.45
N ARG A 495 9.11 14.36 35.09
CA ARG A 495 9.88 15.41 34.45
C ARG A 495 11.12 15.68 35.26
#